data_8b3b3622c2086e807d49138f81e86cdd
#
_entry.id   8b3b3622c2086e807d49138f81e86cdd
#
_cell.length_a   1.000
_cell.length_b   1.000
_cell.length_c   1.000
_cell.angle_alpha   90.00
_cell.angle_beta   90.00
_cell.angle_gamma   90.00
#
_symmetry.space_group_name_H-M   'P 1'
#
loop_
_entity.id
_entity.type
_entity.pdbx_description
1 polymer ?
#
loop_
_entity_poly.entity_id
_entity_poly.type
_entity_poly.pdbx_seq_one_letter_code
_entity_poly.pdbx_strand_id
1 'polypeptide(L)'
;ISTAEAKGDVKTIIKEDTEFHHVLFNASRNTRLAQMASNLKEQIGRFRVQSFSNPIRQKNVILEHKAILDAIKQGDAENAEKLAKEHIYKVEYNIMNILRKQMDPEGELL
;
A
#
# COMPACT_ATOMS: atom_id res chain seq x y z
N ILE A 1 1.06 -2.26 11.36
CA ILE A 1 1.74 -1.08 10.77
C ILE A 1 1.97 0.02 11.79
N SER A 2 0.97 0.39 12.58
CA SER A 2 1.13 1.45 13.60
C SER A 2 2.23 1.14 14.61
N THR A 3 2.34 -0.11 15.06
CA THR A 3 3.38 -0.54 15.97
C THR A 3 4.76 -0.48 15.31
N ALA A 4 4.85 -0.93 14.06
CA ALA A 4 6.11 -0.94 13.31
C ALA A 4 6.55 0.49 12.97
N GLU A 5 5.62 1.39 12.67
CA GLU A 5 5.92 2.80 12.46
C GLU A 5 6.56 3.41 13.69
N ALA A 6 6.00 3.14 14.88
CA ALA A 6 6.53 3.64 16.14
C ALA A 6 7.97 3.15 16.39
N LYS A 7 8.33 1.96 15.89
CA LYS A 7 9.66 1.39 15.98
C LYS A 7 10.59 1.78 14.83
N GLY A 8 10.06 2.34 13.75
CA GLY A 8 10.82 2.68 12.55
C GLY A 8 11.35 1.46 11.78
N ASP A 9 10.75 0.28 11.97
CA ASP A 9 11.20 -0.97 11.35
C ASP A 9 10.49 -1.22 10.02
N VAL A 10 11.18 -0.93 8.91
CA VAL A 10 10.62 -1.07 7.56
C VAL A 10 10.23 -2.51 7.24
N LYS A 11 11.02 -3.51 7.64
CA LYS A 11 10.70 -4.92 7.39
C LYS A 11 9.40 -5.31 8.06
N THR A 12 9.21 -4.89 9.30
CA THR A 12 7.98 -5.16 10.04
C THR A 12 6.79 -4.43 9.43
N ILE A 13 6.97 -3.20 8.97
CA ILE A 13 5.93 -2.44 8.27
C ILE A 13 5.47 -3.20 7.01
N ILE A 14 6.41 -3.68 6.20
CA ILE A 14 6.09 -4.43 4.98
C ILE A 14 5.35 -5.73 5.32
N LYS A 15 5.80 -6.44 6.35
CA LYS A 15 5.16 -7.67 6.81
C LYS A 15 3.72 -7.43 7.25
N GLU A 16 3.50 -6.42 8.07
CA GLU A 16 2.16 -6.06 8.55
C GLU A 16 1.26 -5.59 7.41
N ASP A 17 1.78 -4.81 6.47
CA ASP A 17 1.07 -4.37 5.28
C ASP A 17 0.65 -5.57 4.43
N THR A 18 1.55 -6.54 4.24
CA THR A 18 1.27 -7.76 3.51
C THR A 18 0.15 -8.56 4.18
N GLU A 19 0.21 -8.73 5.49
CA GLU A 19 -0.82 -9.45 6.25
C GLU A 19 -2.17 -8.74 6.17
N PHE A 20 -2.18 -7.42 6.25
CA PHE A 20 -3.40 -6.62 6.11
C PHE A 20 -4.07 -6.88 4.77
N HIS A 21 -3.32 -6.79 3.68
CA HIS A 21 -3.85 -7.01 2.34
C HIS A 21 -4.32 -8.45 2.13
N HIS A 22 -3.57 -9.42 2.67
CA HIS A 22 -3.94 -10.83 2.58
C HIS A 22 -5.29 -11.11 3.24
N VAL A 23 -5.47 -10.61 4.46
CA VAL A 23 -6.73 -10.74 5.19
C VAL A 23 -7.88 -10.05 4.45
N LEU A 24 -7.63 -8.84 3.95
CA LEU A 24 -8.63 -8.06 3.23
C LEU A 24 -9.11 -8.78 1.96
N PHE A 25 -8.17 -9.29 1.16
CA PHE A 25 -8.51 -9.97 -0.09
C PHE A 25 -9.18 -11.32 0.15
N ASN A 26 -8.78 -12.05 1.19
CA ASN A 26 -9.45 -13.30 1.56
C ASN A 26 -10.89 -13.04 2.02
N ALA A 27 -11.09 -11.98 2.80
CA ALA A 27 -12.42 -11.60 3.26
C ALA A 27 -13.34 -11.19 2.11
N SER A 28 -12.79 -10.61 1.04
CA SER A 28 -13.56 -10.22 -0.14
C SER A 28 -14.06 -11.40 -0.97
N ARG A 29 -13.48 -12.59 -0.76
CA ARG A 29 -13.73 -13.81 -1.53
C ARG A 29 -13.49 -13.64 -3.02
N ASN A 30 -12.69 -12.67 -3.39
CA ASN A 30 -12.33 -12.41 -4.79
C ASN A 30 -10.94 -12.98 -5.07
N THR A 31 -10.89 -14.24 -5.50
CA THR A 31 -9.63 -14.96 -5.76
C THR A 31 -8.81 -14.31 -6.86
N ARG A 32 -9.46 -13.77 -7.88
CA ARG A 32 -8.76 -13.11 -8.99
C ARG A 32 -8.05 -11.84 -8.50
N LEU A 33 -8.73 -11.04 -7.68
CA LEU A 33 -8.14 -9.83 -7.11
C LEU A 33 -6.99 -10.17 -6.19
N ALA A 34 -7.15 -11.18 -5.34
CA ALA A 34 -6.10 -11.65 -4.43
C ALA A 34 -4.87 -12.10 -5.20
N GLN A 35 -5.04 -12.84 -6.30
CA GLN A 35 -3.92 -13.30 -7.13
C GLN A 35 -3.22 -12.16 -7.84
N MET A 36 -3.97 -11.21 -8.39
CA MET A 36 -3.39 -10.03 -9.03
C MET A 36 -2.58 -9.19 -8.04
N ALA A 37 -3.09 -9.01 -6.84
CA ALA A 37 -2.40 -8.27 -5.78
C ALA A 37 -1.11 -8.99 -5.36
N SER A 38 -1.15 -10.32 -5.24
CA SER A 38 0.03 -11.12 -4.91
C SER A 38 1.12 -11.01 -5.97
N ASN A 39 0.75 -11.11 -7.25
CA ASN A 39 1.68 -10.98 -8.37
C ASN A 39 2.32 -9.59 -8.40
N LEU A 40 1.51 -8.57 -8.22
CA LEU A 40 1.99 -7.18 -8.21
C LEU A 40 2.97 -6.95 -7.06
N LYS A 41 2.66 -7.48 -5.89
CA LYS A 41 3.50 -7.39 -4.70
C LYS A 41 4.89 -7.98 -4.95
N GLU A 42 4.99 -9.14 -5.63
CA GLU A 42 6.27 -9.74 -5.96
C GLU A 42 7.08 -8.86 -6.91
N GLN A 43 6.43 -8.28 -7.92
CA GLN A 43 7.10 -7.45 -8.92
C GLN A 43 7.62 -6.13 -8.35
N ILE A 44 6.94 -5.57 -7.37
CA ILE A 44 7.27 -4.25 -6.82
C ILE A 44 7.94 -4.31 -5.44
N GLY A 45 8.30 -5.52 -4.97
CA GLY A 45 8.79 -5.71 -3.60
C GLY A 45 9.93 -4.78 -3.21
N ARG A 46 10.92 -4.59 -4.09
CA ARG A 46 12.05 -3.70 -3.82
C ARG A 46 11.64 -2.23 -3.69
N PHE A 47 10.61 -1.82 -4.42
CA PHE A 47 10.12 -0.44 -4.36
C PHE A 47 9.33 -0.18 -3.08
N ARG A 48 8.74 -1.23 -2.50
CA ARG A 48 8.05 -1.13 -1.21
C ARG A 48 9.00 -0.73 -0.10
N VAL A 49 10.23 -1.26 -0.09
CA VAL A 49 11.24 -0.88 0.89
C VAL A 49 11.53 0.61 0.80
N GLN A 50 11.74 1.14 -0.39
CA GLN A 50 11.98 2.57 -0.60
C GLN A 50 10.77 3.41 -0.20
N SER A 51 9.56 2.98 -0.58
CA SER A 51 8.32 3.66 -0.26
C SER A 51 8.11 3.76 1.26
N PHE A 52 8.26 2.65 1.97
CA PHE A 52 8.05 2.61 3.42
C PHE A 52 9.21 3.18 4.21
N SER A 53 10.31 3.53 3.58
CA SER A 53 11.39 4.27 4.23
C SER A 53 11.05 5.77 4.37
N ASN A 54 10.05 6.26 3.68
CA ASN A 54 9.60 7.64 3.77
C ASN A 54 8.58 7.79 4.91
N PRO A 55 8.89 8.58 5.97
CA PRO A 55 7.99 8.72 7.13
C PRO A 55 6.62 9.29 6.77
N ILE A 56 6.55 10.18 5.81
CA ILE A 56 5.28 10.77 5.35
C ILE A 56 4.42 9.68 4.71
N ARG A 57 5.01 8.85 3.87
CA ARG A 57 4.29 7.76 3.21
C ARG A 57 3.81 6.72 4.22
N GLN A 58 4.64 6.36 5.21
CA GLN A 58 4.26 5.44 6.29
C GLN A 58 2.98 5.92 6.98
N LYS A 59 2.96 7.19 7.35
CA LYS A 59 1.82 7.81 8.02
C LYS A 59 0.56 7.78 7.14
N ASN A 60 0.71 8.12 5.87
CA ASN A 60 -0.41 8.13 4.93
C ASN A 60 -0.97 6.73 4.69
N VAL A 61 -0.13 5.71 4.61
CA VAL A 61 -0.59 4.32 4.45
C VAL A 61 -1.45 3.91 5.64
N ILE A 62 -1.05 4.24 6.85
CA ILE A 62 -1.82 3.94 8.06
C ILE A 62 -3.19 4.60 8.00
N LEU A 63 -3.26 5.86 7.61
CA LEU A 63 -4.52 6.58 7.48
C LEU A 63 -5.42 5.98 6.39
N GLU A 64 -4.83 5.58 5.27
CA GLU A 64 -5.56 4.94 4.17
C GLU A 64 -6.14 3.59 4.60
N HIS A 65 -5.36 2.76 5.28
CA HIS A 65 -5.83 1.47 5.80
C HIS A 65 -6.93 1.64 6.84
N LYS A 66 -6.77 2.60 7.72
CA LYS A 66 -7.77 2.90 8.76
C LYS A 66 -9.09 3.32 8.14
N ALA A 67 -9.07 4.15 7.11
CA ALA A 67 -10.27 4.58 6.42
C ALA A 67 -11.01 3.40 5.78
N ILE A 68 -10.28 2.48 5.16
CA ILE A 68 -10.87 1.26 4.57
C ILE A 68 -11.52 0.40 5.65
N LEU A 69 -10.81 0.18 6.76
CA LEU A 69 -11.33 -0.63 7.88
C LEU A 69 -12.57 0.00 8.49
N ASP A 70 -12.59 1.31 8.67
CA ASP A 70 -13.75 2.02 9.21
C ASP A 70 -14.97 1.86 8.31
N ALA A 71 -14.79 1.96 6.98
CA ALA A 71 -15.87 1.74 6.03
C ALA A 71 -16.41 0.31 6.10
N ILE A 72 -15.54 -0.68 6.24
CA ILE A 72 -15.93 -2.08 6.39
C ILE A 72 -16.73 -2.28 7.68
N LYS A 73 -16.27 -1.71 8.80
CA LYS A 73 -16.96 -1.80 10.09
C LYS A 73 -18.35 -1.18 10.06
N GLN A 74 -18.51 -0.12 9.27
CA GLN A 74 -19.81 0.54 9.09
C GLN A 74 -20.72 -0.21 8.13
N GLY A 75 -20.23 -1.26 7.48
CA GLY A 75 -20.99 -1.99 6.48
C GLY A 75 -21.16 -1.24 5.17
N ASP A 76 -20.34 -0.22 4.93
CA ASP A 76 -20.39 0.60 3.72
C ASP A 76 -19.46 0.01 2.65
N ALA A 77 -19.96 -1.02 1.96
CA ALA A 77 -19.18 -1.73 0.96
C ALA A 77 -18.76 -0.85 -0.21
N GLU A 78 -19.63 0.04 -0.64
CA GLU A 78 -19.35 0.95 -1.76
C GLU A 78 -18.22 1.91 -1.43
N ASN A 79 -18.25 2.52 -0.24
CA ASN A 79 -17.20 3.41 0.20
C ASN A 79 -15.89 2.66 0.46
N ALA A 80 -15.96 1.44 1.01
CA ALA A 80 -14.79 0.61 1.22
C ALA A 80 -14.08 0.31 -0.10
N GLU A 81 -14.84 -0.02 -1.15
CA GLU A 81 -14.30 -0.27 -2.49
C GLU A 81 -13.64 0.99 -3.06
N LYS A 82 -14.30 2.13 -2.94
CA LYS A 82 -13.77 3.42 -3.41
C LYS A 82 -12.44 3.74 -2.74
N LEU A 83 -12.39 3.62 -1.41
CA LEU A 83 -11.19 3.90 -0.63
C LEU A 83 -10.06 2.92 -0.95
N ALA A 84 -10.38 1.65 -1.19
CA ALA A 84 -9.39 0.66 -1.58
C ALA A 84 -8.79 0.99 -2.95
N LYS A 85 -9.60 1.39 -3.92
CA LYS A 85 -9.12 1.82 -5.24
C LYS A 85 -8.23 3.06 -5.13
N GLU A 86 -8.64 4.05 -4.34
CA GLU A 86 -7.84 5.25 -4.12
C GLU A 86 -6.49 4.91 -3.48
N HIS A 87 -6.48 3.99 -2.53
CA HIS A 87 -5.25 3.51 -1.89
C HIS A 87 -4.31 2.90 -2.93
N ILE A 88 -4.81 2.03 -3.80
CA ILE A 88 -4.00 1.41 -4.86
C ILE A 88 -3.43 2.45 -5.82
N TYR A 89 -4.22 3.45 -6.22
CA TYR A 89 -3.73 4.54 -7.07
C TYR A 89 -2.61 5.33 -6.39
N LYS A 90 -2.70 5.56 -5.08
CA LYS A 90 -1.64 6.25 -4.34
C LYS A 90 -0.37 5.42 -4.25
N VAL A 91 -0.50 4.10 -4.07
CA VAL A 91 0.63 3.16 -4.09
C VAL A 91 1.32 3.22 -5.46
N GLU A 92 0.54 3.11 -6.53
CA GLU A 92 1.04 3.17 -7.90
C GLU A 92 1.75 4.49 -8.18
N TYR A 93 1.13 5.60 -7.83
CA TYR A 93 1.72 6.94 -7.98
C TYR A 93 3.05 7.06 -7.25
N ASN A 94 3.12 6.56 -6.02
CA ASN A 94 4.34 6.59 -5.22
C ASN A 94 5.46 5.78 -5.87
N ILE A 95 5.14 4.59 -6.37
CA ILE A 95 6.09 3.72 -7.05
C ILE A 95 6.59 4.37 -8.35
N MET A 96 5.70 4.95 -9.12
CA MET A 96 6.07 5.65 -10.35
C MET A 96 7.01 6.82 -10.09
N ASN A 97 6.80 7.55 -8.99
CA ASN A 97 7.71 8.62 -8.59
C ASN A 97 9.09 8.10 -8.22
N ILE A 98 9.17 6.96 -7.54
CA ILE A 98 10.44 6.32 -7.20
C ILE A 98 11.17 5.91 -8.47
N LEU A 99 10.48 5.26 -9.41
CA LEU A 99 11.05 4.86 -10.69
C LEU A 99 11.54 6.06 -11.49
N ARG A 100 10.75 7.12 -11.53
CA ARG A 100 11.12 8.34 -12.27
C ARG A 100 12.40 8.95 -11.72
N LYS A 101 12.55 9.01 -10.41
CA LYS A 101 13.77 9.52 -9.78
C LYS A 101 14.99 8.66 -10.06
N GLN A 102 14.81 7.35 -10.16
CA GLN A 102 15.90 6.43 -10.49
C GLN A 102 16.35 6.56 -11.96
N MET A 103 15.39 6.79 -12.87
CA MET A 103 15.67 6.94 -14.30
C MET A 103 16.19 8.32 -14.65
N ASP A 104 15.79 9.33 -13.89
CA ASP A 104 16.15 10.74 -14.12
C ASP A 104 16.40 11.43 -12.78
N PRO A 105 17.51 11.09 -12.11
CA PRO A 105 17.83 11.64 -10.78
C PRO A 105 17.90 13.17 -10.74
N GLU A 106 18.26 13.79 -11.86
CA GLU A 106 18.44 15.23 -11.97
C GLU A 106 17.19 15.94 -12.49
N GLY A 107 16.17 15.20 -12.90
CA GLY A 107 14.94 15.75 -13.44
C GLY A 107 15.06 16.32 -14.84
N GLU A 108 16.11 15.95 -15.57
CA GLU A 108 16.37 16.49 -16.90
C GLU A 108 15.51 15.88 -18.00
N LEU A 109 15.12 14.61 -17.84
CA LEU A 109 14.31 13.90 -18.84
C LEU A 109 12.82 14.26 -18.77
N LEU A 110 12.42 14.82 -17.68
CA LEU A 110 11.02 15.11 -17.40
C LEU A 110 10.77 16.60 -17.22
#